data_40ace4f46ff6ac07ba5b03f34711c96b
#
_entry.id   40ace4f46ff6ac07ba5b03f34711c96b
#
_cell.length_a   1.000
_cell.length_b   1.000
_cell.length_c   1.000
_cell.angle_alpha   90.00
_cell.angle_beta   90.00
_cell.angle_gamma   90.00
#
_symmetry.space_group_name_H-M   'P 1'
#
loop_
_entity.id
_entity.type
_entity.pdbx_description
1 polymer ?
#
loop_
_entity_poly.entity_id
_entity_poly.type
_entity_poly.pdbx_seq_one_letter_code
_entity_poly.pdbx_strand_id
1 'polypeptide(L)'
;ISSPADRVSVGQQILCAIKNRDAQGRFVLTIRELLGTWEENAAGFTVGETVVGIVRSVEEYGTFVEIAPNLAGLAESCNGLAPGQAVSVYIKNILPEKMKIKLVIVNHALSQPHRFELRYFVTEGHLDRWVYSTPECPKRIETDFAAAACNPA
;
A
#
# COMPACT_ATOMS: atom_id res chain seq x y z
N ILE A 1 4.70 1.15 4.59
CA ILE A 1 4.53 1.29 6.05
C ILE A 1 5.75 0.76 6.78
N SER A 2 6.06 1.32 7.92
CA SER A 2 7.20 0.92 8.75
C SER A 2 6.80 0.07 9.95
N SER A 3 5.51 0.06 10.28
CA SER A 3 4.97 -0.63 11.45
C SER A 3 3.56 -1.13 11.16
N PRO A 4 3.13 -2.25 11.75
CA PRO A 4 1.73 -2.68 11.66
C PRO A 4 0.74 -1.62 12.16
N ALA A 5 1.15 -0.78 13.10
CA ALA A 5 0.32 0.31 13.62
C ALA A 5 -0.02 1.38 12.56
N ASP A 6 0.73 1.44 11.47
CA ASP A 6 0.42 2.32 10.35
C ASP A 6 -0.82 1.84 9.58
N ARG A 7 -1.18 0.59 9.73
CA ARG A 7 -2.27 -0.04 8.99
C ARG A 7 -3.45 -0.45 9.87
N VAL A 8 -3.19 -0.97 11.07
CA VAL A 8 -4.21 -1.53 11.96
C VAL A 8 -4.01 -1.08 13.39
N SER A 9 -5.06 -1.15 14.20
CA SER A 9 -5.03 -0.81 15.63
C SER A 9 -5.41 -2.03 16.47
N VAL A 10 -4.93 -2.03 17.70
CA VAL A 10 -5.36 -3.04 18.71
C VAL A 10 -6.87 -2.94 18.89
N GLY A 11 -7.56 -4.07 18.85
CA GLY A 11 -9.00 -4.17 18.98
C GLY A 11 -9.79 -4.02 17.68
N GLN A 12 -9.12 -3.67 16.59
CA GLN A 12 -9.76 -3.57 15.27
C GLN A 12 -10.08 -4.97 14.73
N GLN A 13 -11.26 -5.13 14.15
CA GLN A 13 -11.59 -6.35 13.40
C GLN A 13 -11.04 -6.23 12.00
N ILE A 14 -10.28 -7.23 11.58
CA ILE A 14 -9.68 -7.27 10.25
C ILE A 14 -9.90 -8.63 9.60
N LEU A 15 -9.97 -8.61 8.28
CA LEU A 15 -9.90 -9.83 7.48
C LEU A 15 -8.43 -10.09 7.14
N CYS A 16 -7.99 -11.31 7.25
CA CYS A 16 -6.61 -11.69 6.94
C CYS A 16 -6.55 -13.06 6.28
N ALA A 17 -5.43 -13.33 5.61
CA ALA A 17 -5.13 -14.63 5.02
C ALA A 17 -4.05 -15.32 5.85
N ILE A 18 -4.08 -16.65 5.86
CA ILE A 18 -3.03 -17.46 6.47
C ILE A 18 -1.91 -17.61 5.44
N LYS A 19 -0.73 -17.08 5.77
CA LYS A 19 0.43 -17.14 4.89
C LYS A 19 1.20 -18.46 5.06
N ASN A 20 1.55 -18.80 6.29
CA ASN A 20 2.26 -20.04 6.62
C ASN A 20 2.17 -20.32 8.12
N ARG A 21 2.86 -21.38 8.56
CA ARG A 21 3.14 -21.66 9.97
C ARG A 21 4.62 -21.43 10.24
N ASP A 22 4.93 -20.89 11.40
CA ASP A 22 6.33 -20.77 11.85
C ASP A 22 6.83 -22.07 12.46
N ALA A 23 8.10 -22.09 12.90
CA ALA A 23 8.75 -23.25 13.50
C ALA A 23 8.06 -23.75 14.79
N GLN A 24 7.32 -22.89 15.49
CA GLN A 24 6.57 -23.22 16.70
C GLN A 24 5.11 -23.62 16.40
N GLY A 25 4.73 -23.72 15.13
CA GLY A 25 3.39 -24.09 14.72
C GLY A 25 2.38 -22.95 14.76
N ARG A 26 2.81 -21.72 14.99
CA ARG A 26 1.92 -20.55 15.01
C ARG A 26 1.60 -20.10 13.59
N PHE A 27 0.37 -19.66 13.36
CA PHE A 27 -0.02 -19.12 12.07
C PHE A 27 0.58 -17.74 11.86
N VAL A 28 1.16 -17.52 10.69
CA VAL A 28 1.57 -16.20 10.21
C VAL A 28 0.45 -15.68 9.32
N LEU A 29 -0.09 -14.51 9.66
CA LEU A 29 -1.21 -13.91 8.97
C LEU A 29 -0.74 -12.72 8.13
N THR A 30 -1.45 -12.46 7.05
CA THR A 30 -1.15 -11.33 6.15
C THR A 30 -2.44 -10.68 5.69
N ILE A 31 -2.42 -9.37 5.47
CA ILE A 31 -3.55 -8.63 4.92
C ILE A 31 -3.21 -7.97 3.58
N ARG A 32 -1.93 -7.83 3.26
CA ARG A 32 -1.48 -7.12 2.05
C ARG A 32 -2.14 -7.63 0.79
N GLU A 33 -2.21 -8.92 0.63
CA GLU A 33 -2.74 -9.58 -0.56
C GLU A 33 -4.25 -9.36 -0.72
N LEU A 34 -4.94 -9.07 0.37
CA LEU A 34 -6.39 -8.81 0.37
C LEU A 34 -6.72 -7.35 0.03
N LEU A 35 -5.75 -6.45 0.13
CA LEU A 35 -5.95 -5.02 -0.06
C LEU A 35 -5.74 -4.56 -1.50
N GLY A 36 -5.58 -5.49 -2.41
CA GLY A 36 -5.57 -5.22 -3.85
C GLY A 36 -4.20 -5.11 -4.48
N THR A 37 -4.16 -5.40 -5.77
CA THR A 37 -3.01 -5.22 -6.63
C THR A 37 -2.78 -3.74 -6.92
N TRP A 38 -1.64 -3.42 -7.54
CA TRP A 38 -1.37 -2.05 -7.97
C TRP A 38 -2.47 -1.53 -8.90
N GLU A 39 -2.83 -2.32 -9.89
CA GLU A 39 -3.84 -1.96 -10.88
C GLU A 39 -5.24 -1.78 -10.27
N GLU A 40 -5.64 -2.68 -9.38
CA GLU A 40 -6.93 -2.59 -8.69
C GLU A 40 -7.03 -1.30 -7.88
N ASN A 41 -5.98 -0.92 -7.17
CA ASN A 41 -5.97 0.32 -6.39
C ASN A 41 -5.87 1.56 -7.27
N ALA A 42 -5.04 1.53 -8.31
CA ALA A 42 -4.86 2.66 -9.21
C ALA A 42 -6.13 2.98 -10.02
N ALA A 43 -6.97 1.97 -10.28
CA ALA A 43 -8.24 2.15 -10.99
C ALA A 43 -9.20 3.09 -10.27
N GLY A 44 -9.02 3.29 -8.96
CA GLY A 44 -9.83 4.23 -8.17
C GLY A 44 -9.39 5.68 -8.29
N PHE A 45 -8.33 5.98 -9.03
CA PHE A 45 -7.76 7.32 -9.14
C PHE A 45 -7.66 7.78 -10.58
N THR A 46 -7.76 9.10 -10.76
CA THR A 46 -7.72 9.74 -12.08
C THR A 46 -6.68 10.86 -12.08
N VAL A 47 -5.95 11.00 -13.17
CA VAL A 47 -5.03 12.13 -13.37
C VAL A 47 -5.83 13.44 -13.29
N GLY A 48 -5.32 14.41 -12.55
CA GLY A 48 -5.98 15.68 -12.30
C GLY A 48 -6.79 15.75 -11.02
N GLU A 49 -6.95 14.64 -10.32
CA GLU A 49 -7.65 14.54 -9.04
C GLU A 49 -6.74 15.00 -7.90
N THR A 50 -7.33 15.63 -6.89
CA THR A 50 -6.65 15.97 -5.64
C THR A 50 -7.21 15.12 -4.52
N VAL A 51 -6.33 14.43 -3.80
CA VAL A 51 -6.72 13.49 -2.75
C VAL A 51 -5.86 13.70 -1.50
N VAL A 52 -6.34 13.20 -0.37
CA VAL A 52 -5.56 13.18 0.86
C VAL A 52 -4.65 11.96 0.84
N GLY A 53 -3.39 12.14 1.22
CA GLY A 53 -2.42 11.08 1.38
C GLY A 53 -1.71 11.17 2.71
N ILE A 54 -0.94 10.15 3.03
CA ILE A 54 -0.11 10.10 4.24
C ILE A 54 1.34 9.94 3.80
N VAL A 55 2.20 10.84 4.28
CA VAL A 55 3.64 10.75 4.05
C VAL A 55 4.17 9.48 4.70
N ARG A 56 4.82 8.62 3.93
CA ARG A 56 5.41 7.38 4.44
C ARG A 56 6.92 7.43 4.53
N SER A 57 7.57 8.13 3.60
CA SER A 57 9.01 8.31 3.67
C SER A 57 9.42 9.61 2.98
N VAL A 58 10.44 10.26 3.51
CA VAL A 58 11.01 11.49 2.94
C VAL A 58 12.44 11.18 2.54
N GLU A 59 12.71 11.23 1.23
CA GLU A 59 14.01 10.95 0.65
C GLU A 59 14.57 12.20 -0.03
N GLU A 60 15.86 12.20 -0.36
CA GLU A 60 16.51 13.32 -1.06
C GLU A 60 15.88 13.57 -2.44
N TYR A 61 15.49 12.48 -3.13
CA TYR A 61 14.92 12.53 -4.49
C TYR A 61 13.40 12.72 -4.50
N GLY A 62 12.74 12.68 -3.36
CA GLY A 62 11.29 12.88 -3.29
C GLY A 62 10.65 12.32 -2.03
N THR A 63 9.36 12.53 -1.94
CA THR A 63 8.55 12.11 -0.79
C THR A 63 7.54 11.05 -1.25
N PHE A 64 7.57 9.89 -0.61
CA PHE A 64 6.55 8.85 -0.85
C PHE A 64 5.31 9.15 -0.05
N VAL A 65 4.20 9.25 -0.74
CA VAL A 65 2.89 9.54 -0.16
C VAL A 65 1.94 8.41 -0.49
N GLU A 66 1.41 7.77 0.54
CA GLU A 66 0.40 6.73 0.38
C GLU A 66 -0.96 7.38 0.16
N ILE A 67 -1.63 7.03 -0.93
CA ILE A 67 -2.96 7.55 -1.29
C ILE A 67 -4.06 6.52 -1.08
N ALA A 68 -3.70 5.27 -0.91
CA ALA A 68 -4.59 4.18 -0.50
C ALA A 68 -3.72 3.07 0.11
N PRO A 69 -4.28 2.17 0.95
CA PRO A 69 -3.55 0.97 1.32
C PRO A 69 -3.07 0.24 0.07
N ASN A 70 -1.81 -0.19 0.05
CA ASN A 70 -1.13 -0.80 -1.08
C ASN A 70 -0.81 0.14 -2.27
N LEU A 71 -1.07 1.43 -2.17
CA LEU A 71 -0.78 2.34 -3.27
C LEU A 71 -0.12 3.62 -2.77
N ALA A 72 1.08 3.88 -3.24
CA ALA A 72 1.82 5.10 -2.94
C ALA A 72 2.34 5.74 -4.23
N GLY A 73 2.45 7.06 -4.20
CA GLY A 73 3.06 7.82 -5.26
C GLY A 73 4.29 8.58 -4.77
N LEU A 74 5.02 9.17 -5.70
CA LEU A 74 6.19 9.97 -5.42
C LEU A 74 5.93 11.43 -5.77
N ALA A 75 6.10 12.30 -4.76
CA ALA A 75 6.08 13.75 -4.92
C ALA A 75 7.50 14.30 -4.91
N GLU A 76 7.67 15.50 -5.43
CA GLU A 76 8.95 16.21 -5.33
C GLU A 76 9.31 16.44 -3.87
N SER A 77 10.61 16.52 -3.59
CA SER A 77 11.10 16.77 -2.25
C SER A 77 10.59 18.13 -1.73
N CYS A 78 10.10 18.13 -0.52
CA CYS A 78 9.57 19.32 0.13
C CYS A 78 10.05 19.34 1.58
N ASN A 79 10.48 20.52 2.03
CA ASN A 79 10.94 20.69 3.40
C ASN A 79 9.77 20.70 4.39
N GLY A 80 10.04 20.23 5.60
CA GLY A 80 9.09 20.30 6.70
C GLY A 80 8.07 19.16 6.73
N LEU A 81 8.28 18.10 5.95
CA LEU A 81 7.43 16.91 5.97
C LEU A 81 8.03 15.83 6.86
N ALA A 82 7.15 15.09 7.52
CA ALA A 82 7.54 13.98 8.37
C ALA A 82 6.65 12.74 8.07
N PRO A 83 7.20 11.52 8.19
CA PRO A 83 6.39 10.30 8.05
C PRO A 83 5.19 10.31 9.00
N GLY A 84 4.02 9.91 8.49
CA GLY A 84 2.76 9.90 9.22
C GLY A 84 1.92 11.17 9.03
N GLN A 85 2.48 12.21 8.45
CA GLN A 85 1.78 13.47 8.22
C GLN A 85 0.77 13.34 7.08
N ALA A 86 -0.44 13.85 7.31
CA ALA A 86 -1.47 13.94 6.26
C ALA A 86 -1.18 15.15 5.37
N VAL A 87 -1.30 14.94 4.06
CA VAL A 87 -1.09 15.98 3.05
C VAL A 87 -2.15 15.87 1.97
N SER A 88 -2.40 16.96 1.28
CA SER A 88 -3.24 16.95 0.08
C SER A 88 -2.34 16.90 -1.14
N VAL A 89 -2.60 15.97 -2.03
CA VAL A 89 -1.77 15.74 -3.21
C VAL A 89 -2.61 15.77 -4.49
N TYR A 90 -2.04 16.35 -5.52
CA TYR A 90 -2.57 16.36 -6.88
C TYR A 90 -1.92 15.23 -7.67
N ILE A 91 -2.74 14.46 -8.37
CA ILE A 91 -2.25 13.36 -9.20
C ILE A 91 -1.86 13.91 -10.56
N LYS A 92 -0.56 14.00 -10.78
CA LYS A 92 0.00 14.55 -12.02
C LYS A 92 0.06 13.53 -13.14
N ASN A 93 0.40 12.27 -12.81
CA ASN A 93 0.51 11.21 -13.80
C ASN A 93 0.40 9.84 -13.14
N ILE A 94 -0.14 8.88 -13.89
CA ILE A 94 -0.26 7.47 -13.48
C ILE A 94 0.41 6.64 -14.58
N LEU A 95 1.46 5.90 -14.22
CA LEU A 95 2.28 5.13 -15.15
C LEU A 95 2.24 3.63 -14.80
N PRO A 96 1.27 2.87 -15.33
CA PRO A 96 1.15 1.44 -15.00
C PRO A 96 2.37 0.62 -15.41
N GLU A 97 3.01 0.94 -16.51
CA GLU A 97 4.18 0.23 -17.02
C GLU A 97 5.40 0.32 -16.08
N LYS A 98 5.40 1.29 -15.19
CA LYS A 98 6.46 1.50 -14.19
C LYS A 98 5.93 1.33 -12.76
N MET A 99 4.63 1.12 -12.58
CA MET A 99 3.95 1.17 -11.29
C MET A 99 4.30 2.45 -10.53
N LYS A 100 4.22 3.59 -11.20
CA LYS A 100 4.52 4.89 -10.62
C LYS A 100 3.34 5.83 -10.72
N ILE A 101 3.12 6.57 -9.65
CA ILE A 101 2.17 7.68 -9.62
C ILE A 101 2.97 8.93 -9.26
N LYS A 102 2.93 9.91 -10.13
CA LYS A 102 3.57 11.20 -9.88
C LYS A 102 2.59 12.12 -9.19
N LEU A 103 3.01 12.66 -8.06
CA LEU A 103 2.19 13.51 -7.20
C LEU A 103 2.81 14.90 -7.05
N VAL A 104 1.95 15.87 -6.76
CA VAL A 104 2.37 17.19 -6.32
C VAL A 104 1.68 17.49 -5.00
N ILE A 105 2.46 17.82 -3.99
CA ILE A 105 1.89 18.19 -2.67
C ILE A 105 1.37 19.62 -2.79
N VAL A 106 0.05 19.78 -2.64
CA VAL A 106 -0.60 21.09 -2.77
C VAL A 106 -0.95 21.70 -1.42
N ASN A 107 -1.07 20.88 -0.37
CA ASN A 107 -1.29 21.36 0.98
C ASN A 107 -0.68 20.39 1.98
N HIS A 108 0.28 20.85 2.77
CA HIS A 108 0.93 20.07 3.82
C HIS A 108 0.56 20.53 5.24
N ALA A 109 -0.38 21.46 5.35
CA ALA A 109 -0.83 22.01 6.63
C ALA A 109 -2.14 21.39 7.12
N LEU A 110 -2.42 20.14 6.77
CA LEU A 110 -3.60 19.43 7.25
C LEU A 110 -3.44 19.15 8.73
N SER A 111 -4.33 19.73 9.53
CA SER A 111 -4.28 19.64 11.00
C SER A 111 -4.90 18.38 11.58
N GLN A 112 -5.66 17.63 10.77
CA GLN A 112 -6.38 16.47 11.23
C GLN A 112 -5.60 15.19 10.88
N PRO A 113 -5.46 14.25 11.83
CA PRO A 113 -4.90 12.94 11.50
C PRO A 113 -5.78 12.26 10.47
N HIS A 114 -5.16 11.63 9.51
CA HIS A 114 -5.86 10.86 8.49
C HIS A 114 -5.46 9.40 8.61
N ARG A 115 -6.43 8.50 8.47
CA ARG A 115 -6.22 7.08 8.47
C ARG A 115 -7.11 6.47 7.39
N PHE A 116 -6.51 5.63 6.54
CA PHE A 116 -7.26 4.94 5.50
C PHE A 116 -8.08 3.80 6.10
N GLU A 117 -9.31 3.66 5.62
CA GLU A 117 -10.09 2.45 5.85
C GLU A 117 -9.52 1.33 4.99
N LEU A 118 -9.53 0.11 5.53
CA LEU A 118 -9.10 -1.06 4.79
C LEU A 118 -10.20 -1.45 3.80
N ARG A 119 -9.86 -1.39 2.51
CA ARG A 119 -10.74 -1.85 1.45
C ARG A 119 -10.24 -3.19 0.93
N TYR A 120 -11.05 -4.22 1.13
CA TYR A 120 -10.69 -5.58 0.72
C TYR A 120 -11.16 -5.84 -0.70
N PHE A 121 -10.25 -6.30 -1.54
CA PHE A 121 -10.56 -6.79 -2.90
C PHE A 121 -10.78 -8.29 -2.92
N VAL A 122 -10.27 -8.99 -1.93
CA VAL A 122 -10.49 -10.44 -1.72
C VAL A 122 -11.10 -10.59 -0.34
N THR A 123 -12.28 -11.20 -0.26
CA THR A 123 -13.03 -11.35 1.00
C THR A 123 -13.27 -12.79 1.39
N GLU A 124 -13.06 -13.74 0.48
CA GLU A 124 -13.29 -15.16 0.73
C GLU A 124 -12.50 -16.02 -0.27
N GLY A 125 -12.47 -17.32 -0.01
CA GLY A 125 -11.85 -18.28 -0.91
C GLY A 125 -10.41 -18.59 -0.52
N HIS A 126 -9.66 -19.06 -1.51
CA HIS A 126 -8.28 -19.50 -1.34
C HIS A 126 -7.38 -18.82 -2.37
N LEU A 127 -6.20 -18.40 -1.94
CA LEU A 127 -5.19 -17.79 -2.80
C LEU A 127 -3.98 -18.73 -2.91
N ASP A 128 -3.70 -19.22 -4.11
CA ASP A 128 -2.47 -19.95 -4.39
C ASP A 128 -1.31 -19.00 -4.67
N ARG A 129 -1.58 -17.94 -5.41
CA ARG A 129 -0.59 -16.95 -5.81
C ARG A 129 -1.26 -15.58 -5.96
N TRP A 130 -0.55 -14.56 -5.53
CA TRP A 130 -0.99 -13.17 -5.68
C TRP A 130 0.13 -12.34 -6.31
N VAL A 131 -0.19 -11.61 -7.36
CA VAL A 131 0.76 -10.76 -8.08
C VAL A 131 0.32 -9.31 -7.96
N TYR A 132 1.12 -8.52 -7.29
CA TYR A 132 0.88 -7.09 -7.12
C TYR A 132 1.18 -6.31 -8.39
N SER A 133 2.23 -6.70 -9.10
CA SER A 133 2.76 -6.00 -10.26
C SER A 133 1.82 -6.02 -11.45
N THR A 134 1.80 -4.91 -12.19
CA THR A 134 1.11 -4.85 -13.49
C THR A 134 1.82 -5.75 -14.50
N PRO A 135 1.10 -6.27 -15.52
CA PRO A 135 1.73 -7.13 -16.54
C PRO A 135 2.87 -6.43 -17.30
N GLU A 136 2.76 -5.12 -17.49
CA GLU A 136 3.72 -4.32 -18.27
C GLU A 136 5.00 -4.01 -17.49
N CYS A 137 4.94 -4.03 -16.17
CA CYS A 137 6.09 -3.67 -15.34
C CYS A 137 7.08 -4.83 -15.22
N PRO A 138 8.37 -4.63 -15.50
CA PRO A 138 9.37 -5.69 -15.35
C PRO A 138 9.62 -6.09 -13.90
N LYS A 139 9.36 -5.19 -12.95
CA LYS A 139 9.51 -5.47 -11.53
C LYS A 139 8.36 -6.36 -11.07
N ARG A 140 8.69 -7.54 -10.54
CA ARG A 140 7.70 -8.49 -10.04
C ARG A 140 7.63 -8.44 -8.52
N ILE A 141 6.44 -8.17 -8.00
CA ILE A 141 6.12 -8.25 -6.59
C ILE A 141 4.98 -9.25 -6.46
N GLU A 142 5.24 -10.37 -5.81
CA GLU A 142 4.25 -11.45 -5.71
C GLU A 142 4.37 -12.23 -4.41
N THR A 143 3.30 -12.92 -4.05
CA THR A 143 3.27 -13.86 -2.94
C THR A 143 2.80 -15.20 -3.47
N ASP A 144 3.60 -16.25 -3.22
CA ASP A 144 3.27 -17.62 -3.56
C ASP A 144 2.89 -18.36 -2.27
N PHE A 145 1.59 -18.52 -2.04
CA PHE A 145 1.07 -19.19 -0.85
C PHE A 145 1.32 -20.70 -0.91
N ALA A 146 1.35 -21.28 -2.10
CA ALA A 146 1.60 -22.70 -2.27
C ALA A 146 3.03 -23.07 -1.89
N ALA A 147 4.02 -22.25 -2.30
CA ALA A 147 5.42 -22.45 -1.93
C ALA A 147 5.63 -22.28 -0.42
N ALA A 148 4.98 -21.29 0.20
CA ALA A 148 5.04 -21.05 1.63
C ALA A 148 4.42 -22.20 2.44
N ALA A 149 3.33 -22.79 1.93
CA ALA A 149 2.66 -23.93 2.56
C ALA A 149 3.48 -25.23 2.48
N CYS A 150 4.28 -25.37 1.43
CA CYS A 150 5.12 -26.55 1.20
C CYS A 150 6.45 -26.51 1.94
N ASN A 151 6.76 -25.44 2.62
CA ASN A 151 8.02 -25.28 3.36
C ASN A 151 7.80 -25.66 4.83
N PRO A 152 8.16 -26.90 5.21
CA PRO A 152 8.06 -27.28 6.61
C PRO A 152 9.06 -26.44 7.42
N ALA A 153 8.52 -25.71 8.32
CA ALA A 153 9.35 -24.91 9.21
C ALA A 153 10.21 -25.78 10.12
#